data_41a72fd14d87ef680de4341045ac8cae
#
_entry.id   41a72fd14d87ef680de4341045ac8cae
#
_cell.length_a   1.000
_cell.length_b   1.000
_cell.length_c   1.000
_cell.angle_alpha   90.00
_cell.angle_beta   90.00
_cell.angle_gamma   90.00
#
_symmetry.space_group_name_H-M   'P 1'
#
loop_
_entity.id
_entity.type
_entity.pdbx_description
1 polymer ?
#
loop_
_entity_poly.entity_id
_entity_poly.type
_entity_poly.pdbx_seq_one_letter_code
_entity_poly.pdbx_strand_id
1 'polypeptide(L)'
;MADLNYIAAGRINTTPLDLNGNLDKILKQCAQAVKEGISIIAFPELAISGYNCGDLFWHSELTKGAQHALLNLKYSLPEGIVVGVGLPLTGSDNKSYDAYVLLKKSKIIGVSVLHSCYNSLCRRFIF
;
A
#
# COMPACT_ATOMS: atom_id res chain seq x y z
N MET A 1 -30.93 7.98 8.51
CA MET A 1 -29.65 8.47 9.04
C MET A 1 -28.56 8.01 8.08
N ALA A 2 -27.74 8.93 7.60
CA ALA A 2 -26.54 8.53 6.85
C ALA A 2 -25.62 7.78 7.81
N ASP A 3 -25.21 6.57 7.44
CA ASP A 3 -24.18 5.85 8.16
C ASP A 3 -22.90 6.69 8.12
N LEU A 4 -22.44 7.11 9.29
CA LEU A 4 -21.17 7.80 9.40
C LEU A 4 -20.06 6.79 9.08
N ASN A 5 -19.50 6.92 7.90
CA ASN A 5 -18.32 6.15 7.53
C ASN A 5 -17.11 6.73 8.26
N TYR A 6 -16.52 5.95 9.16
CA TYR A 6 -15.30 6.36 9.84
C TYR A 6 -14.09 6.04 8.96
N ILE A 7 -13.17 7.01 8.91
CA ILE A 7 -11.90 6.92 8.17
C ILE A 7 -10.76 6.96 9.18
N ALA A 8 -9.77 6.10 8.99
CA ALA A 8 -8.58 6.06 9.84
C ALA A 8 -7.29 6.17 9.03
N ALA A 9 -6.26 6.71 9.66
CA ALA A 9 -4.88 6.62 9.19
C ALA A 9 -4.19 5.45 9.90
N GLY A 10 -3.70 4.48 9.14
CA GLY A 10 -2.90 3.39 9.66
C GLY A 10 -1.48 3.86 10.00
N ARG A 11 -0.99 3.48 11.16
CA ARG A 11 0.38 3.79 11.60
C ARG A 11 1.11 2.49 11.88
N ILE A 12 2.08 2.18 11.05
CA ILE A 12 2.93 1.00 11.22
C ILE A 12 4.40 1.40 11.26
N ASN A 13 5.17 0.69 12.08
CA ASN A 13 6.63 0.76 12.04
C ASN A 13 7.12 -0.29 11.05
N THR A 14 7.38 0.14 9.82
CA THR A 14 7.84 -0.76 8.76
C THR A 14 9.30 -1.16 8.97
N THR A 15 9.61 -2.39 8.57
CA THR A 15 10.98 -2.88 8.47
C THR A 15 11.36 -2.92 6.99
N PRO A 16 12.45 -2.24 6.56
CA PRO A 16 12.86 -2.28 5.17
C PRO A 16 13.05 -3.72 4.67
N LEU A 17 12.51 -4.02 3.48
CA LEU A 17 12.56 -5.33 2.81
C LEU A 17 11.81 -6.48 3.50
N ASP A 18 11.28 -6.29 4.69
CA ASP A 18 10.46 -7.30 5.37
C ASP A 18 9.00 -7.24 4.87
N LEU A 19 8.80 -7.69 3.63
CA LEU A 19 7.50 -7.64 2.97
C LEU A 19 6.43 -8.38 3.78
N ASN A 20 6.74 -9.57 4.27
CA ASN A 20 5.79 -10.38 5.04
C ASN A 20 5.49 -9.76 6.41
N GLY A 21 6.51 -9.31 7.13
CA GLY A 21 6.33 -8.65 8.44
C GLY A 21 5.55 -7.34 8.33
N ASN A 22 5.79 -6.54 7.28
CA ASN A 22 5.03 -5.33 7.03
C ASN A 22 3.57 -5.65 6.68
N LEU A 23 3.34 -6.69 5.85
CA LEU A 23 2.01 -7.17 5.51
C LEU A 23 1.21 -7.60 6.74
N ASP A 24 1.84 -8.35 7.65
CA ASP A 24 1.22 -8.80 8.90
C ASP A 24 0.80 -7.62 9.79
N LYS A 25 1.63 -6.59 9.86
CA LYS A 25 1.31 -5.36 10.60
C LYS A 25 0.11 -4.63 9.99
N ILE A 26 0.04 -4.54 8.66
CA ILE A 26 -1.09 -3.97 7.94
C ILE A 26 -2.37 -4.76 8.23
N LEU A 27 -2.33 -6.09 8.09
CA LEU A 27 -3.49 -6.95 8.30
C LEU A 27 -4.03 -6.89 9.74
N LYS A 28 -3.15 -6.82 10.73
CA LYS A 28 -3.55 -6.65 12.14
C LYS A 28 -4.33 -5.35 12.36
N GLN A 29 -3.86 -4.24 11.77
CA GLN A 29 -4.57 -2.97 11.88
C GLN A 29 -5.88 -2.97 11.10
N CYS A 30 -5.94 -3.61 9.94
CA CYS A 30 -7.20 -3.78 9.19
C CYS A 30 -8.24 -4.55 10.00
N ALA A 31 -7.83 -5.64 10.65
CA ALA A 31 -8.73 -6.42 11.51
C ALA A 31 -9.24 -5.61 12.70
N GLN A 32 -8.38 -4.81 13.32
CA GLN A 32 -8.78 -3.92 14.40
C GLN A 32 -9.72 -2.81 13.92
N ALA A 33 -9.42 -2.21 12.77
CA ALA A 33 -10.25 -1.18 12.16
C ALA A 33 -11.69 -1.66 11.89
N VAL A 34 -11.84 -2.88 11.38
CA VAL A 34 -13.17 -3.48 11.16
C VAL A 34 -13.93 -3.62 12.47
N LYS A 35 -13.27 -4.08 13.55
CA LYS A 35 -13.90 -4.19 14.88
C LYS A 35 -14.37 -2.84 15.43
N GLU A 36 -13.69 -1.77 15.06
CA GLU A 36 -14.01 -0.40 15.49
C GLU A 36 -15.00 0.32 14.55
N GLY A 37 -15.52 -0.37 13.53
CA GLY A 37 -16.46 0.20 12.57
C GLY A 37 -15.83 1.16 11.56
N ILE A 38 -14.52 1.07 11.34
CA ILE A 38 -13.80 1.86 10.34
C ILE A 38 -14.10 1.31 8.94
N SER A 39 -14.51 2.17 8.04
CA SER A 39 -14.84 1.80 6.65
C SER A 39 -13.66 1.96 5.69
N ILE A 40 -12.75 2.88 5.98
CA ILE A 40 -11.57 3.16 5.16
C ILE A 40 -10.37 3.34 6.07
N ILE A 41 -9.27 2.65 5.76
CA ILE A 41 -7.98 2.88 6.42
C ILE A 41 -6.90 3.12 5.37
N ALA A 42 -6.11 4.17 5.55
CA ALA A 42 -5.00 4.54 4.68
C ALA A 42 -3.67 4.35 5.41
N PHE A 43 -2.77 3.57 4.83
CA PHE A 43 -1.41 3.37 5.30
C PHE A 43 -0.44 4.30 4.59
N PRO A 44 0.77 4.51 5.13
CA PRO A 44 1.76 5.40 4.53
C PRO A 44 2.26 4.94 3.16
N GLU A 45 2.92 5.86 2.45
CA GLU A 45 3.74 5.61 1.28
C GLU A 45 4.73 4.48 1.56
N LEU A 46 4.92 3.55 0.61
CA LEU A 46 5.85 2.43 0.71
C LEU A 46 5.66 1.52 1.95
N ALA A 47 4.43 1.45 2.46
CA ALA A 47 4.12 0.67 3.66
C ALA A 47 4.42 -0.83 3.52
N ILE A 48 4.34 -1.38 2.31
CA ILE A 48 4.62 -2.80 2.05
C ILE A 48 6.12 -3.09 2.07
N SER A 49 6.93 -2.31 1.36
CA SER A 49 8.38 -2.54 1.26
C SER A 49 9.18 -1.97 2.44
N GLY A 50 8.62 -1.00 3.13
CA GLY A 50 9.35 -0.09 3.99
C GLY A 50 9.93 1.08 3.19
N TYR A 51 10.14 2.20 3.87
CA TYR A 51 10.52 3.45 3.21
C TYR A 51 12.00 3.52 2.85
N ASN A 52 12.86 2.92 3.64
CA ASN A 52 14.32 3.07 3.54
C ASN A 52 15.00 1.90 2.85
N CYS A 53 14.56 1.57 1.64
CA CYS A 53 15.16 0.48 0.84
C CYS A 53 16.30 0.96 -0.08
N GLY A 54 16.58 2.26 -0.15
CA GLY A 54 17.67 2.84 -0.93
C GLY A 54 17.60 2.46 -2.42
N ASP A 55 18.73 2.08 -2.97
CA ASP A 55 18.85 1.72 -4.40
C ASP A 55 18.11 0.44 -4.77
N LEU A 56 17.65 -0.35 -3.80
CA LEU A 56 16.90 -1.58 -4.06
C LEU A 56 15.54 -1.35 -4.72
N PHE A 57 15.00 -0.14 -4.64
CA PHE A 57 13.80 0.23 -5.39
C PHE A 57 13.95 0.11 -6.92
N TRP A 58 15.18 0.11 -7.43
CA TRP A 58 15.48 -0.08 -8.84
C TRP A 58 15.59 -1.56 -9.23
N HIS A 59 15.64 -2.47 -8.26
CA HIS A 59 15.76 -3.89 -8.51
C HIS A 59 14.39 -4.54 -8.70
N SER A 60 14.26 -5.28 -9.80
CA SER A 60 13.01 -5.97 -10.16
C SER A 60 12.56 -6.98 -9.10
N GLU A 61 13.47 -7.52 -8.32
CA GLU A 61 13.15 -8.47 -7.25
C GLU A 61 12.29 -7.82 -6.16
N LEU A 62 12.60 -6.58 -5.78
CA LEU A 62 11.80 -5.87 -4.78
C LEU A 62 10.40 -5.55 -5.31
N THR A 63 10.28 -5.04 -6.54
CA THR A 63 8.97 -4.71 -7.12
C THR A 63 8.11 -5.95 -7.34
N LYS A 64 8.68 -7.05 -7.79
CA LYS A 64 7.98 -8.35 -7.90
C LYS A 64 7.53 -8.86 -6.54
N GLY A 65 8.40 -8.81 -5.53
CA GLY A 65 8.06 -9.18 -4.16
C GLY A 65 6.93 -8.32 -3.60
N ALA A 66 6.97 -7.01 -3.81
CA ALA A 66 5.92 -6.08 -3.39
C ALA A 66 4.58 -6.37 -4.10
N GLN A 67 4.60 -6.71 -5.39
CA GLN A 67 3.41 -7.14 -6.14
C GLN A 67 2.80 -8.42 -5.57
N HIS A 68 3.62 -9.41 -5.22
CA HIS A 68 3.15 -10.62 -4.56
C HIS A 68 2.54 -10.34 -3.19
N ALA A 69 3.18 -9.47 -2.40
CA ALA A 69 2.64 -9.05 -1.11
C ALA A 69 1.29 -8.31 -1.26
N LEU A 70 1.14 -7.48 -2.29
CA LEU A 70 -0.12 -6.82 -2.61
C LEU A 70 -1.24 -7.82 -2.93
N LEU A 71 -0.94 -8.85 -3.72
CA LEU A 71 -1.91 -9.91 -4.03
C LEU A 71 -2.30 -10.70 -2.78
N ASN A 72 -1.35 -11.03 -1.92
CA ASN A 72 -1.61 -11.68 -0.64
C ASN A 72 -2.48 -10.80 0.25
N LEU A 73 -2.18 -9.50 0.33
CA LEU A 73 -2.99 -8.54 1.06
C LEU A 73 -4.42 -8.52 0.54
N LYS A 74 -4.60 -8.40 -0.77
CA LYS A 74 -5.91 -8.36 -1.43
C LYS A 74 -6.81 -9.54 -1.02
N TYR A 75 -6.27 -10.74 -0.98
CA TYR A 75 -7.04 -11.93 -0.63
C TYR A 75 -7.22 -12.12 0.89
N SER A 76 -6.32 -11.57 1.70
CA SER A 76 -6.34 -11.72 3.16
C SER A 76 -7.13 -10.63 3.88
N LEU A 77 -7.54 -9.56 3.19
CA LEU A 77 -8.31 -8.46 3.80
C LEU A 77 -9.62 -8.96 4.39
N PRO A 78 -10.05 -8.42 5.54
CA PRO A 78 -11.40 -8.63 6.02
C PRO A 78 -12.44 -7.97 5.12
N GLU A 79 -13.67 -8.45 5.17
CA GLU A 79 -14.80 -7.82 4.49
C GLU A 79 -15.13 -6.45 5.11
N GLY A 80 -15.75 -5.58 4.31
CA GLY A 80 -16.34 -4.34 4.80
C GLY A 80 -15.38 -3.17 4.99
N ILE A 81 -14.11 -3.30 4.58
CA ILE A 81 -13.12 -2.22 4.68
C ILE A 81 -12.45 -1.95 3.34
N VAL A 82 -12.20 -0.68 3.06
CA VAL A 82 -11.32 -0.22 1.99
C VAL A 82 -9.95 0.12 2.58
N VAL A 83 -8.90 -0.37 1.96
CA VAL A 83 -7.53 -0.21 2.46
C VAL A 83 -6.67 0.47 1.39
N GLY A 84 -5.99 1.54 1.77
CA GLY A 84 -4.98 2.20 0.95
C GLY A 84 -3.57 1.84 1.41
N VAL A 85 -2.72 1.39 0.49
CA VAL A 85 -1.32 1.04 0.78
C VAL A 85 -0.37 1.56 -0.30
N GLY A 86 0.81 2.00 0.12
CA GLY A 86 1.90 2.37 -0.76
C GLY A 86 2.88 1.21 -0.98
N LEU A 87 3.37 1.06 -2.22
CA LEU A 87 4.36 0.08 -2.60
C LEU A 87 5.08 0.47 -3.90
N PRO A 88 6.29 -0.05 -4.15
CA PRO A 88 6.91 0.06 -5.45
C PRO A 88 6.27 -0.92 -6.45
N LEU A 89 5.94 -0.44 -7.64
CA LEU A 89 5.43 -1.24 -8.75
C LEU A 89 6.28 -1.05 -10.00
N THR A 90 6.33 -2.07 -10.83
CA THR A 90 6.93 -1.97 -12.18
C THR A 90 5.85 -1.65 -13.19
N GLY A 91 6.04 -0.59 -13.97
CA GLY A 91 5.17 -0.24 -15.09
C GLY A 91 5.40 -1.09 -16.32
N SER A 92 4.54 -0.93 -17.32
CA SER A 92 4.68 -1.60 -18.63
C SER A 92 5.93 -1.19 -19.41
N ASP A 93 6.52 -0.07 -19.05
CA ASP A 93 7.79 0.46 -19.57
C ASP A 93 9.03 -0.08 -18.83
N ASN A 94 8.85 -1.06 -17.95
CA ASN A 94 9.87 -1.66 -17.08
C ASN A 94 10.54 -0.70 -16.08
N LYS A 95 9.92 0.45 -15.82
CA LYS A 95 10.38 1.39 -14.80
C LYS A 95 9.71 1.12 -13.47
N SER A 96 10.42 1.39 -12.39
CA SER A 96 9.87 1.34 -11.04
C SER A 96 9.17 2.66 -10.71
N TYR A 97 7.99 2.53 -10.13
CA TYR A 97 7.14 3.64 -9.70
C TYR A 97 6.78 3.49 -8.23
N ASP A 98 6.71 4.61 -7.54
CA ASP A 98 6.06 4.66 -6.25
C ASP A 98 4.55 4.74 -6.49
N ALA A 99 3.82 3.75 -6.04
CA ALA A 99 2.40 3.62 -6.28
C ALA A 99 1.60 3.58 -4.98
N TYR A 100 0.37 4.05 -5.06
CA TYR A 100 -0.61 3.93 -3.99
C TYR A 100 -1.84 3.20 -4.50
N VAL A 101 -2.20 2.12 -3.82
CA VAL A 101 -3.25 1.20 -4.27
C VAL A 101 -4.39 1.19 -3.26
N LEU A 102 -5.61 1.33 -3.75
CA LEU A 102 -6.83 1.14 -2.98
C LEU A 102 -7.38 -0.26 -3.22
N LEU A 103 -7.62 -0.98 -2.15
CA LEU A 103 -8.06 -2.36 -2.13
C LEU A 103 -9.32 -2.54 -1.29
N LYS A 104 -10.08 -3.55 -1.63
CA LYS A 104 -11.01 -4.23 -0.73
C LYS A 104 -10.85 -5.74 -0.92
N LYS A 105 -11.51 -6.56 -0.12
CA LYS A 105 -11.46 -8.03 -0.22
C LYS A 105 -11.58 -8.48 -1.67
N SER A 106 -10.56 -9.18 -2.14
CA SER A 106 -10.45 -9.77 -3.48
C SER A 106 -10.51 -8.80 -4.67
N LYS A 107 -10.43 -7.47 -4.43
CA LYS A 107 -10.54 -6.47 -5.50
C LYS A 107 -9.59 -5.29 -5.32
N ILE A 108 -8.89 -4.91 -6.39
CA ILE A 108 -8.22 -3.61 -6.52
C ILE A 108 -9.24 -2.60 -7.03
N ILE A 109 -9.42 -1.48 -6.31
CA ILE A 109 -10.38 -0.43 -6.65
C ILE A 109 -9.73 0.64 -7.50
N GLY A 110 -8.48 0.99 -7.18
CA GLY A 110 -7.75 2.03 -7.89
C GLY A 110 -6.26 1.97 -7.63
N VAL A 111 -5.51 2.56 -8.54
CA VAL A 111 -4.05 2.71 -8.46
C VAL A 111 -3.71 4.14 -8.82
N SER A 112 -2.91 4.77 -7.98
CA SER A 112 -2.29 6.07 -8.24
C SER A 112 -0.79 5.91 -8.28
N VAL A 113 -0.12 6.57 -9.19
CA VAL A 113 1.33 6.50 -9.36
C VAL A 113 1.95 7.87 -9.12
N LEU A 114 2.97 7.90 -8.26
CA LEU A 114 3.82 9.06 -8.12
C LEU A 114 4.82 9.08 -9.28
N HIS A 115 4.78 10.12 -10.10
CA HIS A 115 5.86 10.37 -11.03
C HIS A 115 7.12 10.81 -10.26
N SER A 116 8.12 9.94 -10.19
CA SER A 116 9.42 10.37 -9.75
C SER A 116 10.04 11.21 -10.85
N CYS A 117 9.99 12.53 -10.72
CA CYS A 117 10.99 13.35 -11.37
C CYS A 117 12.35 13.00 -10.77
N TYR A 118 13.37 12.93 -11.61
CA TYR A 118 14.77 12.67 -11.26
C TYR A 118 15.35 13.65 -10.21
N ASN A 119 14.61 14.69 -9.87
CA ASN A 119 14.89 15.62 -8.79
C ASN A 119 13.84 15.44 -7.71
N SER A 120 14.27 15.18 -6.52
CA SER A 120 13.53 14.91 -5.28
C SER A 120 12.45 15.94 -4.87
N LEU A 121 12.07 16.86 -5.72
CA LEU A 121 11.20 18.00 -5.42
C LEU A 121 9.87 18.00 -6.20
N CYS A 122 9.67 17.11 -7.17
CA CYS A 122 8.41 17.07 -7.93
C CYS A 122 7.71 15.72 -7.79
N ARG A 123 6.96 15.57 -6.72
CA ARG A 123 5.99 14.48 -6.58
C ARG A 123 4.64 14.96 -7.12
N ARG A 124 4.23 14.47 -8.26
CA ARG A 124 2.87 14.68 -8.76
C ARG A 124 2.09 13.39 -8.66
N PHE A 125 0.96 13.45 -7.98
CA PHE A 125 -0.04 12.39 -8.08
C PHE A 125 -0.73 12.53 -9.44
N ILE A 126 -0.80 11.43 -10.18
CA ILE A 126 -1.66 11.33 -11.36
C ILE A 126 -2.87 10.51 -10.93
N PHE A 127 -3.99 11.17 -10.90
CA PHE A 127 -5.29 10.53 -10.69
C PHE A 127 -5.91 10.19 -12.04
#